data_9c4242b646124a14decf97c06af2e363
#
_entry.id   9c4242b646124a14decf97c06af2e363
#
_cell.length_a   1.000
_cell.length_b   1.000
_cell.length_c   1.000
_cell.angle_alpha   90.00
_cell.angle_beta   90.00
_cell.angle_gamma   90.00
#
_symmetry.space_group_name_H-M   'P 1'
#
loop_
_entity.id
_entity.type
_entity.pdbx_description
1 polymer ?
#
loop_
_entity_poly.entity_id
_entity_poly.type
_entity_poly.pdbx_seq_one_letter_code
_entity_poly.pdbx_strand_id
1 'polypeptide(L)'
;MIVRSNSEIVHECEVAIIGGGPAGSTTAALLMKYRPGSKVLVLEKEKFPRDHVGESQLPAISAIIDEMGCWDEIENAGFPLKIGATYRWGKNPELWNFDFAPPSEVEKLSRPTPYEGLRHQTAFQVDRAIYDEILLRHAESLGAEARQETQVTEVLRDGDRVEGLRLADGSTVVAKYYVDASGHVGTLRRAMGVETRPETKLQNVAFWDYWEDADWAIEVGSGGTRVQVMSQAAGWIWFIPLGPTRTSIGYVVPADHYKKLGVSVEDCYHEAIRNDDRISALVKNATPRGMVEATKDWSFTSSRGHGENWFLVGESIGFADPILAAGMTLAHTGARELAYTLLELLDPDESKDADWLKDSLSESQLRRVKQHIRFADFWYASNGQFTDLQDHCAEIARESGIKMSPEAAWRWLAQGGFTNEKSETPALGTCDLPTLKQVVWLLTDKKGDWELNYKNVLKLNLRNAERKQMPVYENGKIRREDCWVRGQNRLPMNGIFKVVVDILEHESRIDRIHKMVLEYYGGPSSTESHRSPIKLAVQALEAMINEGWIIAKIDKKASKISINRPEENAFVHLNHDNDPAAPKTME
;
A
#
# COMPACT_ATOMS: atom_id res chain seq x y z
N MET A 1 41.90 -45.21 -9.61
CA MET A 1 41.46 -44.11 -8.76
C MET A 1 41.10 -42.95 -9.66
N ILE A 2 39.84 -42.87 -10.09
CA ILE A 2 39.37 -41.82 -11.01
C ILE A 2 38.82 -40.73 -10.09
N VAL A 3 39.59 -39.65 -9.93
CA VAL A 3 39.10 -38.41 -9.35
C VAL A 3 38.20 -37.75 -10.39
N ARG A 4 36.88 -37.94 -10.27
CA ARG A 4 35.92 -37.09 -10.97
C ARG A 4 35.95 -35.73 -10.28
N SER A 5 36.55 -34.73 -10.90
CA SER A 5 36.31 -33.34 -10.56
C SER A 5 34.84 -33.07 -10.89
N ASN A 6 33.99 -32.97 -9.87
CA ASN A 6 32.68 -32.37 -10.01
C ASN A 6 32.94 -30.91 -10.40
N SER A 7 32.88 -30.61 -11.70
CA SER A 7 32.77 -29.24 -12.15
C SER A 7 31.39 -28.75 -11.66
N GLU A 8 31.39 -27.91 -10.66
CA GLU A 8 30.20 -27.26 -10.16
C GLU A 8 29.54 -26.47 -11.31
N ILE A 9 28.26 -26.73 -11.57
CA ILE A 9 27.50 -26.00 -12.58
C ILE A 9 27.26 -24.60 -12.05
N VAL A 10 27.81 -23.60 -12.72
CA VAL A 10 27.64 -22.20 -12.36
C VAL A 10 26.79 -21.50 -13.42
N HIS A 11 25.75 -20.80 -13.01
CA HIS A 11 24.93 -19.97 -13.86
C HIS A 11 25.25 -18.50 -13.59
N GLU A 12 25.57 -17.72 -14.60
CA GLU A 12 25.93 -16.30 -14.47
C GLU A 12 24.83 -15.39 -15.01
N CYS A 13 24.44 -14.37 -14.24
CA CYS A 13 23.50 -13.35 -14.64
C CYS A 13 23.89 -11.96 -14.10
N GLU A 14 23.16 -10.91 -14.48
CA GLU A 14 23.37 -9.57 -13.92
C GLU A 14 22.55 -9.39 -12.64
N VAL A 15 21.29 -9.88 -12.62
CA VAL A 15 20.41 -9.81 -11.46
C VAL A 15 19.76 -11.17 -11.21
N ALA A 16 19.95 -11.71 -10.02
CA ALA A 16 19.27 -12.91 -9.54
C ALA A 16 18.17 -12.52 -8.54
N ILE A 17 16.94 -12.93 -8.81
CA ILE A 17 15.75 -12.60 -8.01
C ILE A 17 15.22 -13.89 -7.39
N ILE A 18 15.12 -13.92 -6.07
CA ILE A 18 14.54 -15.04 -5.30
C ILE A 18 13.07 -14.79 -5.07
N GLY A 19 12.19 -15.55 -5.71
CA GLY A 19 10.73 -15.45 -5.67
C GLY A 19 10.13 -14.83 -6.92
N GLY A 20 9.20 -15.54 -7.55
CA GLY A 20 8.44 -15.15 -8.75
C GLY A 20 7.08 -14.51 -8.47
N GLY A 21 6.78 -14.17 -7.22
CA GLY A 21 5.54 -13.45 -6.86
C GLY A 21 5.53 -11.99 -7.36
N PRO A 22 4.53 -11.17 -6.94
CA PRO A 22 4.34 -9.81 -7.45
C PRO A 22 5.58 -8.94 -7.40
N ALA A 23 6.36 -8.96 -6.30
CA ALA A 23 7.56 -8.15 -6.18
C ALA A 23 8.66 -8.59 -7.16
N GLY A 24 8.92 -9.89 -7.24
CA GLY A 24 9.98 -10.41 -8.13
C GLY A 24 9.64 -10.21 -9.60
N SER A 25 8.42 -10.58 -10.01
CA SER A 25 7.96 -10.43 -11.39
C SER A 25 7.91 -8.96 -11.83
N THR A 26 7.45 -8.04 -10.96
CA THR A 26 7.46 -6.59 -11.26
C THR A 26 8.88 -6.06 -11.43
N THR A 27 9.82 -6.46 -10.54
CA THR A 27 11.22 -6.07 -10.66
C THR A 27 11.81 -6.56 -11.97
N ALA A 28 11.60 -7.85 -12.31
CA ALA A 28 12.10 -8.45 -13.54
C ALA A 28 11.52 -7.79 -14.80
N ALA A 29 10.20 -7.61 -14.85
CA ALA A 29 9.51 -7.01 -15.99
C ALA A 29 10.00 -5.57 -16.27
N LEU A 30 10.11 -4.73 -15.24
CA LEU A 30 10.58 -3.35 -15.40
C LEU A 30 12.06 -3.28 -15.79
N LEU A 31 12.91 -4.16 -15.26
CA LEU A 31 14.31 -4.26 -15.70
C LEU A 31 14.39 -4.61 -17.18
N MET A 32 13.65 -5.63 -17.62
CA MET A 32 13.66 -6.06 -19.03
C MET A 32 13.05 -5.01 -19.95
N LYS A 33 11.98 -4.32 -19.51
CA LYS A 33 11.35 -3.24 -20.29
C LYS A 33 12.31 -2.07 -20.56
N TYR A 34 13.00 -1.60 -19.52
CA TYR A 34 13.85 -0.40 -19.63
C TYR A 34 15.30 -0.70 -20.03
N ARG A 35 15.74 -1.95 -19.87
CA ARG A 35 17.08 -2.41 -20.30
C ARG A 35 16.99 -3.79 -20.99
N PRO A 36 16.45 -3.84 -22.22
CA PRO A 36 16.36 -5.09 -22.99
C PRO A 36 17.74 -5.73 -23.18
N GLY A 37 17.80 -7.05 -23.07
CA GLY A 37 19.04 -7.81 -23.18
C GLY A 37 19.83 -7.96 -21.88
N SER A 38 19.38 -7.40 -20.77
CA SER A 38 19.92 -7.72 -19.44
C SER A 38 19.71 -9.21 -19.13
N LYS A 39 20.66 -9.79 -18.40
CA LYS A 39 20.53 -11.16 -17.90
C LYS A 39 19.85 -11.14 -16.52
N VAL A 40 18.54 -11.24 -16.49
CA VAL A 40 17.72 -11.30 -15.28
C VAL A 40 17.22 -12.73 -15.09
N LEU A 41 17.50 -13.33 -13.92
CA LEU A 41 17.09 -14.69 -13.56
C LEU A 41 16.17 -14.65 -12.34
N VAL A 42 14.96 -15.14 -12.48
CA VAL A 42 13.97 -15.33 -11.39
C VAL A 42 13.99 -16.79 -10.97
N LEU A 43 14.19 -17.03 -9.67
CA LEU A 43 14.24 -18.36 -9.06
C LEU A 43 12.97 -18.54 -8.17
N GLU A 44 12.03 -19.34 -8.63
CA GLU A 44 10.79 -19.63 -7.91
C GLU A 44 10.75 -21.08 -7.43
N LYS A 45 10.49 -21.29 -6.14
CA LYS A 45 10.48 -22.62 -5.55
C LYS A 45 9.23 -23.44 -5.90
N GLU A 46 8.12 -22.73 -6.13
CA GLU A 46 6.83 -23.35 -6.46
C GLU A 46 6.67 -23.42 -8.00
N LYS A 47 5.66 -24.15 -8.42
CA LYS A 47 5.16 -24.14 -9.79
C LYS A 47 3.86 -23.34 -9.86
N PHE A 48 3.78 -22.38 -10.76
CA PHE A 48 2.55 -21.63 -10.98
C PHE A 48 1.61 -22.39 -11.95
N PRO A 49 0.28 -22.24 -11.79
CA PRO A 49 -0.41 -21.42 -10.80
C PRO A 49 -0.37 -22.04 -9.39
N ARG A 50 -0.33 -21.19 -8.34
CA ARG A 50 -0.39 -21.58 -6.94
C ARG A 50 -1.23 -20.61 -6.12
N ASP A 51 -1.98 -21.11 -5.15
CA ASP A 51 -2.75 -20.27 -4.23
C ASP A 51 -1.82 -19.42 -3.35
N HIS A 52 -2.27 -18.19 -3.06
CA HIS A 52 -1.63 -17.29 -2.11
C HIS A 52 -2.63 -16.25 -1.59
N VAL A 53 -2.61 -15.97 -0.30
CA VAL A 53 -3.45 -14.91 0.30
C VAL A 53 -2.91 -13.52 -0.04
N GLY A 54 -3.81 -12.50 0.02
CA GLY A 54 -3.48 -11.11 -0.32
C GLY A 54 -3.96 -10.75 -1.73
N GLU A 55 -5.30 -10.65 -1.89
CA GLU A 55 -5.98 -10.62 -3.20
C GLU A 55 -6.59 -9.26 -3.53
N SER A 56 -6.70 -8.35 -2.55
CA SER A 56 -7.36 -7.07 -2.73
C SER A 56 -6.35 -5.97 -3.02
N GLN A 57 -6.43 -5.33 -4.17
CA GLN A 57 -5.50 -4.29 -4.62
C GLN A 57 -5.96 -2.88 -4.25
N LEU A 58 -5.06 -1.90 -4.45
CA LEU A 58 -5.34 -0.47 -4.41
C LEU A 58 -4.98 0.17 -5.76
N PRO A 59 -5.59 1.31 -6.14
CA PRO A 59 -5.39 1.94 -7.45
C PRO A 59 -3.93 2.24 -7.84
N ALA A 60 -3.05 2.44 -6.87
CA ALA A 60 -1.62 2.63 -7.14
C ALA A 60 -0.96 1.45 -7.88
N ILE A 61 -1.48 0.23 -7.71
CA ILE A 61 -0.99 -0.97 -8.41
C ILE A 61 -1.33 -0.90 -9.89
N SER A 62 -2.53 -0.42 -10.24
CA SER A 62 -2.99 -0.29 -11.63
C SER A 62 -2.01 0.54 -12.49
N ALA A 63 -1.49 1.64 -11.94
CA ALA A 63 -0.48 2.45 -12.60
C ALA A 63 0.84 1.70 -12.84
N ILE A 64 1.23 0.79 -11.95
CA ILE A 64 2.46 0.00 -12.10
C ILE A 64 2.24 -1.12 -13.13
N ILE A 65 1.08 -1.74 -13.14
CA ILE A 65 0.70 -2.75 -14.15
C ILE A 65 0.74 -2.14 -15.55
N ASP A 66 0.20 -0.94 -15.73
CA ASP A 66 0.26 -0.21 -16.99
C ASP A 66 1.69 0.16 -17.36
N GLU A 67 2.47 0.68 -16.40
CA GLU A 67 3.89 0.96 -16.61
C GLU A 67 4.69 -0.28 -17.01
N MET A 68 4.38 -1.45 -16.48
CA MET A 68 5.00 -2.72 -16.90
C MET A 68 4.64 -3.08 -18.35
N GLY A 69 3.49 -2.65 -18.83
CA GLY A 69 2.89 -3.06 -20.10
C GLY A 69 2.01 -4.31 -20.00
N CYS A 70 1.62 -4.69 -18.77
CA CYS A 70 0.85 -5.89 -18.47
C CYS A 70 -0.66 -5.61 -18.26
N TRP A 71 -1.10 -4.37 -18.57
CA TRP A 71 -2.48 -3.96 -18.33
C TRP A 71 -3.50 -4.82 -19.07
N ASP A 72 -3.27 -5.06 -20.35
CA ASP A 72 -4.23 -5.78 -21.19
C ASP A 72 -4.41 -7.23 -20.74
N GLU A 73 -3.33 -7.91 -20.34
CA GLU A 73 -3.38 -9.28 -19.83
C GLU A 73 -4.17 -9.37 -18.53
N ILE A 74 -3.95 -8.42 -17.60
CA ILE A 74 -4.67 -8.36 -16.32
C ILE A 74 -6.14 -7.99 -16.52
N GLU A 75 -6.43 -7.01 -17.38
CA GLU A 75 -7.81 -6.61 -17.68
C GLU A 75 -8.61 -7.73 -18.35
N ASN A 76 -7.99 -8.46 -19.31
CA ASN A 76 -8.61 -9.59 -20.02
C ASN A 76 -8.74 -10.84 -19.13
N ALA A 77 -8.03 -10.96 -18.03
CA ALA A 77 -8.21 -12.06 -17.09
C ALA A 77 -9.57 -12.03 -16.38
N GLY A 78 -10.31 -10.91 -16.49
CA GLY A 78 -11.69 -10.81 -16.02
C GLY A 78 -11.82 -10.71 -14.49
N PHE A 79 -10.78 -10.34 -13.78
CA PHE A 79 -10.85 -10.12 -12.33
C PHE A 79 -11.93 -9.10 -11.96
N PRO A 80 -12.67 -9.28 -10.84
CA PRO A 80 -13.60 -8.30 -10.34
C PRO A 80 -12.92 -6.93 -10.17
N LEU A 81 -13.63 -5.88 -10.59
CA LEU A 81 -13.17 -4.52 -10.44
C LEU A 81 -13.36 -4.07 -8.99
N LYS A 82 -12.30 -3.77 -8.29
CA LYS A 82 -12.40 -3.17 -6.96
C LYS A 82 -12.68 -1.70 -7.08
N ILE A 83 -13.87 -1.29 -6.65
CA ILE A 83 -14.30 0.11 -6.63
C ILE A 83 -14.19 0.75 -5.25
N GLY A 84 -13.94 -0.05 -4.20
CA GLY A 84 -13.85 0.43 -2.84
C GLY A 84 -13.91 -0.67 -1.79
N ALA A 85 -14.38 -0.28 -0.62
CA ALA A 85 -14.62 -1.17 0.51
C ALA A 85 -15.87 -0.77 1.30
N THR A 86 -16.55 -1.75 1.89
CA THR A 86 -17.61 -1.55 2.88
C THR A 86 -17.08 -1.96 4.24
N TYR A 87 -17.22 -1.10 5.22
CA TYR A 87 -16.75 -1.31 6.58
C TYR A 87 -17.88 -1.34 7.60
N ARG A 88 -17.84 -2.28 8.52
CA ARG A 88 -18.41 -2.13 9.85
C ARG A 88 -17.26 -1.89 10.80
N TRP A 89 -16.93 -0.63 11.05
CA TRP A 89 -15.75 -0.22 11.80
C TRP A 89 -15.93 1.16 12.40
N GLY A 90 -15.29 1.43 13.52
CA GLY A 90 -15.37 2.70 14.22
C GLY A 90 -16.33 2.67 15.41
N LYS A 91 -16.82 3.83 15.83
CA LYS A 91 -17.67 3.97 17.03
C LYS A 91 -19.08 3.42 16.84
N ASN A 92 -19.63 3.59 15.65
CA ASN A 92 -20.98 3.11 15.32
C ASN A 92 -20.92 1.74 14.64
N PRO A 93 -21.92 0.86 14.89
CA PRO A 93 -22.03 -0.43 14.21
C PRO A 93 -22.55 -0.31 12.76
N GLU A 94 -22.93 0.90 12.32
CA GLU A 94 -23.45 1.15 10.98
C GLU A 94 -22.41 0.87 9.91
N LEU A 95 -22.87 0.36 8.77
CA LEU A 95 -22.02 0.15 7.60
C LEU A 95 -21.72 1.49 6.92
N TRP A 96 -20.49 1.65 6.51
CA TRP A 96 -20.09 2.77 5.66
C TRP A 96 -19.19 2.31 4.52
N ASN A 97 -19.27 3.04 3.41
CA ASN A 97 -18.52 2.73 2.20
C ASN A 97 -17.40 3.75 1.99
N PHE A 98 -16.30 3.24 1.46
CA PHE A 98 -15.21 4.03 0.93
C PHE A 98 -15.04 3.65 -0.54
N ASP A 99 -15.29 4.58 -1.45
CA ASP A 99 -15.18 4.36 -2.88
C ASP A 99 -13.96 5.06 -3.48
N PHE A 100 -13.30 4.40 -4.41
CA PHE A 100 -12.20 4.98 -5.19
C PHE A 100 -12.72 5.81 -6.36
N ALA A 101 -13.90 5.46 -6.87
CA ALA A 101 -14.57 6.11 -7.97
C ALA A 101 -16.09 6.09 -7.74
N PRO A 102 -16.85 7.07 -8.27
CA PRO A 102 -18.30 7.08 -8.13
C PRO A 102 -18.93 5.82 -8.75
N PRO A 103 -19.74 5.04 -8.00
CA PRO A 103 -20.39 3.84 -8.54
C PRO A 103 -21.21 4.08 -9.80
N SER A 104 -21.89 5.23 -9.90
CA SER A 104 -22.69 5.64 -11.08
C SER A 104 -21.86 5.87 -12.35
N GLU A 105 -20.57 6.15 -12.21
CA GLU A 105 -19.64 6.25 -13.35
C GLU A 105 -19.09 4.87 -13.71
N VAL A 106 -18.79 4.03 -12.69
CA VAL A 106 -18.36 2.64 -12.88
C VAL A 106 -19.43 1.82 -13.59
N GLU A 107 -20.71 2.06 -13.30
CA GLU A 107 -21.85 1.38 -13.96
C GLU A 107 -21.84 1.54 -15.48
N LYS A 108 -21.31 2.66 -15.98
CA LYS A 108 -21.24 2.99 -17.42
C LYS A 108 -19.99 2.43 -18.09
N LEU A 109 -19.08 1.83 -17.32
CA LEU A 109 -17.80 1.36 -17.82
C LEU A 109 -17.97 0.04 -18.59
N SER A 110 -17.50 0.01 -19.83
CA SER A 110 -17.37 -1.25 -20.57
C SER A 110 -16.01 -1.88 -20.30
N ARG A 111 -15.93 -3.22 -20.33
CA ARG A 111 -14.69 -3.97 -20.16
C ARG A 111 -14.54 -5.04 -21.26
N PRO A 112 -13.34 -5.35 -21.73
CA PRO A 112 -12.04 -4.75 -21.35
C PRO A 112 -11.87 -3.31 -21.88
N THR A 113 -11.04 -2.50 -21.20
CA THR A 113 -10.78 -1.12 -21.57
C THR A 113 -9.32 -0.71 -21.25
N PRO A 114 -8.72 0.24 -22.00
CA PRO A 114 -7.40 0.75 -21.70
C PRO A 114 -7.29 1.37 -20.31
N TYR A 115 -6.03 1.54 -19.82
CA TYR A 115 -5.74 2.25 -18.57
C TYR A 115 -5.89 3.76 -18.78
N GLU A 116 -7.13 4.23 -18.85
CA GLU A 116 -7.47 5.64 -19.09
C GLU A 116 -8.66 6.08 -18.23
N GLY A 117 -8.79 7.39 -18.03
CA GLY A 117 -9.98 7.99 -17.40
C GLY A 117 -10.26 7.41 -16.01
N LEU A 118 -11.45 6.84 -15.84
CA LEU A 118 -11.91 6.28 -14.57
C LEU A 118 -11.04 5.10 -14.09
N ARG A 119 -10.39 4.37 -15.02
CA ARG A 119 -9.52 3.24 -14.67
C ARG A 119 -8.31 3.64 -13.83
N HIS A 120 -7.88 4.90 -13.87
CA HIS A 120 -6.85 5.44 -13.00
C HIS A 120 -7.25 5.42 -11.50
N GLN A 121 -8.55 5.35 -11.22
CA GLN A 121 -9.09 5.36 -9.87
C GLN A 121 -9.57 3.98 -9.40
N THR A 122 -9.45 2.93 -10.20
CA THR A 122 -9.91 1.59 -9.88
C THR A 122 -8.75 0.63 -9.65
N ALA A 123 -9.05 -0.50 -9.02
CA ALA A 123 -8.12 -1.60 -8.80
C ALA A 123 -8.81 -2.93 -9.14
N PHE A 124 -8.16 -4.05 -8.84
CA PHE A 124 -8.72 -5.38 -9.02
C PHE A 124 -8.78 -6.14 -7.69
N GLN A 125 -9.69 -7.10 -7.63
CA GLN A 125 -9.66 -8.18 -6.67
C GLN A 125 -9.22 -9.44 -7.43
N VAL A 126 -8.03 -9.95 -7.10
CA VAL A 126 -7.35 -10.91 -7.96
C VAL A 126 -7.26 -12.29 -7.33
N ASP A 127 -7.58 -13.31 -8.10
CA ASP A 127 -7.12 -14.67 -7.80
C ASP A 127 -5.62 -14.70 -8.01
N ARG A 128 -4.88 -14.87 -6.92
CA ARG A 128 -3.42 -14.83 -6.89
C ARG A 128 -2.76 -15.94 -7.69
N ALA A 129 -3.43 -17.08 -7.83
CA ALA A 129 -2.91 -18.15 -8.66
C ALA A 129 -2.78 -17.70 -10.13
N ILE A 130 -3.81 -17.05 -10.64
CA ILE A 130 -3.86 -16.53 -12.01
C ILE A 130 -3.02 -15.25 -12.13
N TYR A 131 -3.18 -14.32 -11.21
CA TYR A 131 -2.49 -13.02 -11.24
C TYR A 131 -0.98 -13.15 -11.21
N ASP A 132 -0.45 -13.94 -10.26
CA ASP A 132 1.00 -14.13 -10.11
C ASP A 132 1.59 -14.82 -11.34
N GLU A 133 0.88 -15.78 -11.95
CA GLU A 133 1.30 -16.44 -13.17
C GLU A 133 1.37 -15.45 -14.35
N ILE A 134 0.34 -14.59 -14.53
CA ILE A 134 0.35 -13.56 -15.58
C ILE A 134 1.58 -12.66 -15.43
N LEU A 135 1.87 -12.17 -14.22
CA LEU A 135 3.02 -11.30 -13.98
C LEU A 135 4.35 -11.99 -14.33
N LEU A 136 4.52 -13.25 -13.93
CA LEU A 136 5.74 -14.00 -14.20
C LEU A 136 5.91 -14.26 -15.70
N ARG A 137 4.84 -14.69 -16.38
CA ARG A 137 4.83 -14.91 -17.83
C ARG A 137 5.10 -13.61 -18.62
N HIS A 138 4.55 -12.50 -18.12
CA HIS A 138 4.84 -11.19 -18.72
C HIS A 138 6.32 -10.84 -18.61
N ALA A 139 6.95 -11.05 -17.45
CA ALA A 139 8.39 -10.84 -17.29
C ALA A 139 9.22 -11.74 -18.25
N GLU A 140 8.82 -13.01 -18.40
CA GLU A 140 9.45 -13.93 -19.38
C GLU A 140 9.27 -13.43 -20.83
N SER A 141 8.10 -12.93 -21.18
CA SER A 141 7.83 -12.39 -22.53
C SER A 141 8.71 -11.20 -22.89
N LEU A 142 9.12 -10.42 -21.88
CA LEU A 142 10.08 -9.32 -22.02
C LEU A 142 11.54 -9.79 -22.05
N GLY A 143 11.81 -11.07 -21.80
CA GLY A 143 13.12 -11.70 -21.89
C GLY A 143 13.80 -12.06 -20.57
N ALA A 144 13.13 -11.95 -19.43
CA ALA A 144 13.64 -12.51 -18.18
C ALA A 144 13.64 -14.05 -18.24
N GLU A 145 14.64 -14.70 -17.64
CA GLU A 145 14.63 -16.13 -17.43
C GLU A 145 13.92 -16.43 -16.10
N ALA A 146 12.85 -17.24 -16.11
CA ALA A 146 12.22 -17.70 -14.90
C ALA A 146 12.36 -19.22 -14.75
N ARG A 147 12.92 -19.65 -13.62
CA ARG A 147 13.04 -21.07 -13.25
C ARG A 147 12.11 -21.36 -12.10
N GLN A 148 11.03 -22.04 -12.40
CA GLN A 148 10.10 -22.57 -11.39
C GLN A 148 10.63 -23.91 -10.85
N GLU A 149 10.06 -24.37 -9.71
CA GLU A 149 10.50 -25.58 -8.99
C GLU A 149 12.01 -25.53 -8.67
N THR A 150 12.54 -24.30 -8.47
CA THR A 150 13.98 -24.04 -8.30
C THR A 150 14.20 -23.31 -6.96
N GLN A 151 14.47 -24.10 -5.94
CA GLN A 151 14.65 -23.61 -4.57
C GLN A 151 16.11 -23.19 -4.33
N VAL A 152 16.31 -21.97 -3.79
CA VAL A 152 17.57 -21.55 -3.19
C VAL A 152 17.68 -22.18 -1.78
N THR A 153 18.69 -22.99 -1.58
CA THR A 153 18.94 -23.73 -0.33
C THR A 153 19.98 -23.08 0.56
N GLU A 154 20.93 -22.34 -0.04
CA GLU A 154 22.01 -21.68 0.69
C GLU A 154 22.39 -20.37 -0.01
N VAL A 155 22.77 -19.36 0.79
CA VAL A 155 23.36 -18.10 0.33
C VAL A 155 24.84 -18.12 0.67
N LEU A 156 25.69 -18.14 -0.37
CA LEU A 156 27.13 -18.07 -0.23
C LEU A 156 27.50 -16.60 -0.07
N ARG A 157 28.26 -16.25 0.97
CA ARG A 157 28.59 -14.85 1.27
C ARG A 157 29.99 -14.68 1.85
N ASP A 158 30.56 -13.52 1.59
CA ASP A 158 31.75 -13.01 2.28
C ASP A 158 31.40 -11.65 2.91
N GLY A 159 31.39 -11.60 4.24
CA GLY A 159 30.95 -10.40 4.98
C GLY A 159 29.53 -9.98 4.60
N ASP A 160 29.38 -8.77 4.04
CA ASP A 160 28.10 -8.19 3.60
C ASP A 160 27.83 -8.35 2.09
N ARG A 161 28.70 -9.10 1.41
CA ARG A 161 28.59 -9.40 0.00
C ARG A 161 28.03 -10.80 -0.21
N VAL A 162 27.07 -10.95 -1.13
CA VAL A 162 26.61 -12.25 -1.64
C VAL A 162 27.50 -12.68 -2.80
N GLU A 163 28.10 -13.86 -2.69
CA GLU A 163 28.99 -14.45 -3.70
C GLU A 163 28.23 -15.40 -4.65
N GLY A 164 27.12 -15.97 -4.18
CA GLY A 164 26.31 -16.88 -4.98
C GLY A 164 25.11 -17.43 -4.24
N LEU A 165 24.21 -18.07 -4.99
CA LEU A 165 23.06 -18.79 -4.50
C LEU A 165 23.18 -20.27 -4.84
N ARG A 166 23.20 -21.15 -3.86
CA ARG A 166 23.17 -22.59 -4.03
C ARG A 166 21.74 -23.06 -4.27
N LEU A 167 21.52 -23.80 -5.32
CA LEU A 167 20.22 -24.37 -5.65
C LEU A 167 20.06 -25.81 -5.10
N ALA A 168 18.82 -26.29 -5.05
CA ALA A 168 18.52 -27.63 -4.55
C ALA A 168 19.15 -28.76 -5.38
N ASP A 169 19.41 -28.53 -6.67
CA ASP A 169 20.10 -29.47 -7.56
C ASP A 169 21.63 -29.47 -7.41
N GLY A 170 22.18 -28.62 -6.53
CA GLY A 170 23.59 -28.47 -6.27
C GLY A 170 24.31 -27.47 -7.20
N SER A 171 23.63 -26.87 -8.17
CA SER A 171 24.18 -25.81 -8.99
C SER A 171 24.27 -24.48 -8.21
N THR A 172 25.05 -23.54 -8.72
CA THR A 172 25.25 -22.22 -8.12
C THR A 172 24.91 -21.11 -9.10
N VAL A 173 24.17 -20.09 -8.64
CA VAL A 173 23.90 -18.87 -9.40
C VAL A 173 24.80 -17.75 -8.88
N VAL A 174 25.54 -17.13 -9.78
CA VAL A 174 26.39 -15.96 -9.50
C VAL A 174 25.84 -14.76 -10.25
N ALA A 175 25.65 -13.64 -9.54
CA ALA A 175 25.09 -12.42 -10.09
C ALA A 175 25.85 -11.16 -9.63
N LYS A 176 25.67 -10.06 -10.37
CA LYS A 176 26.15 -8.75 -9.91
C LYS A 176 25.34 -8.27 -8.71
N TYR A 177 24.00 -8.44 -8.79
CA TYR A 177 23.06 -8.06 -7.75
C TYR A 177 22.07 -9.18 -7.44
N TYR A 178 21.69 -9.29 -6.18
CA TYR A 178 20.75 -10.30 -5.68
C TYR A 178 19.54 -9.63 -5.04
N VAL A 179 18.35 -10.12 -5.33
CA VAL A 179 17.09 -9.57 -4.84
C VAL A 179 16.34 -10.62 -4.05
N ASP A 180 15.99 -10.29 -2.82
CA ASP A 180 15.08 -11.09 -1.99
C ASP A 180 13.63 -10.62 -2.18
N ALA A 181 12.90 -11.31 -3.03
CA ALA A 181 11.46 -11.18 -3.24
C ALA A 181 10.71 -12.44 -2.75
N SER A 182 11.32 -13.19 -1.81
CA SER A 182 10.80 -14.47 -1.32
C SER A 182 9.66 -14.32 -0.28
N GLY A 183 9.09 -13.13 -0.15
CA GLY A 183 8.01 -12.83 0.77
C GLY A 183 8.44 -12.96 2.25
N HIS A 184 7.55 -13.42 3.10
CA HIS A 184 7.81 -13.61 4.53
C HIS A 184 8.98 -14.57 4.84
N VAL A 185 9.34 -15.44 3.90
CA VAL A 185 10.49 -16.36 4.05
C VAL A 185 11.77 -15.58 4.28
N GLY A 186 12.01 -14.51 3.53
CA GLY A 186 13.17 -13.64 3.69
C GLY A 186 14.49 -14.40 3.57
N THR A 187 14.75 -15.01 2.43
CA THR A 187 15.91 -15.88 2.21
C THR A 187 17.23 -15.13 2.41
N LEU A 188 17.44 -14.02 1.70
CA LEU A 188 18.64 -13.19 1.91
C LEU A 188 18.59 -12.48 3.27
N ARG A 189 17.42 -11.97 3.67
CA ARG A 189 17.26 -11.32 4.97
C ARG A 189 17.84 -12.16 6.10
N ARG A 190 17.45 -13.43 6.16
CA ARG A 190 17.91 -14.37 7.19
C ARG A 190 19.39 -14.71 7.03
N ALA A 191 19.83 -15.03 5.82
CA ALA A 191 21.20 -15.41 5.55
C ALA A 191 22.20 -14.28 5.83
N MET A 192 21.79 -13.03 5.56
CA MET A 192 22.61 -11.84 5.80
C MET A 192 22.46 -11.28 7.22
N GLY A 193 21.77 -11.98 8.12
CA GLY A 193 21.62 -11.63 9.52
C GLY A 193 20.89 -10.30 9.74
N VAL A 194 19.96 -9.93 8.86
CA VAL A 194 19.16 -8.71 9.02
C VAL A 194 18.13 -8.92 10.12
N GLU A 195 18.22 -8.12 11.16
CA GLU A 195 17.26 -8.15 12.26
C GLU A 195 15.89 -7.68 11.83
N THR A 196 14.84 -8.29 12.39
CA THR A 196 13.47 -7.84 12.27
C THR A 196 12.96 -7.34 13.61
N ARG A 197 12.10 -6.30 13.57
CA ARG A 197 11.52 -5.69 14.77
C ARG A 197 10.01 -5.61 14.63
N PRO A 198 9.25 -6.05 15.63
CA PRO A 198 7.85 -5.70 15.73
C PRO A 198 7.75 -4.21 16.07
N GLU A 199 7.07 -3.45 15.23
CA GLU A 199 6.89 -2.00 15.42
C GLU A 199 5.58 -1.68 16.18
N THR A 200 4.75 -2.70 16.44
CA THR A 200 3.42 -2.57 17.04
C THR A 200 3.09 -3.75 17.94
N LYS A 201 2.09 -3.57 18.81
CA LYS A 201 1.44 -4.65 19.58
C LYS A 201 0.39 -5.43 18.78
N LEU A 202 0.10 -5.04 17.55
CA LEU A 202 -0.73 -5.82 16.66
C LEU A 202 -0.03 -7.11 16.26
N GLN A 203 -0.27 -8.15 17.05
CA GLN A 203 0.20 -9.52 16.84
C GLN A 203 -1.03 -10.38 16.52
N ASN A 204 -1.43 -10.38 15.26
CA ASN A 204 -2.62 -11.05 14.80
C ASN A 204 -2.31 -12.41 14.17
N VAL A 205 -3.29 -13.29 14.17
CA VAL A 205 -3.35 -14.47 13.30
C VAL A 205 -4.52 -14.30 12.35
N ALA A 206 -4.42 -14.89 11.18
CA ALA A 206 -5.55 -14.98 10.26
C ALA A 206 -5.80 -16.41 9.85
N PHE A 207 -7.08 -16.70 9.67
CA PHE A 207 -7.61 -17.96 9.19
C PHE A 207 -8.45 -17.66 7.97
N TRP A 208 -8.29 -18.39 6.86
CA TRP A 208 -9.08 -18.15 5.65
C TRP A 208 -9.34 -19.45 4.88
N ASP A 209 -10.40 -19.40 4.11
CA ASP A 209 -10.73 -20.41 3.11
C ASP A 209 -11.33 -19.73 1.87
N TYR A 210 -11.39 -20.47 0.78
CA TYR A 210 -12.07 -20.06 -0.43
C TYR A 210 -13.45 -20.69 -0.50
N TRP A 211 -14.42 -19.89 -0.92
CA TRP A 211 -15.80 -20.29 -1.03
C TRP A 211 -16.27 -20.15 -2.48
N GLU A 212 -17.03 -21.12 -2.96
CA GLU A 212 -17.66 -21.06 -4.27
C GLU A 212 -19.12 -20.63 -4.14
N ASP A 213 -19.59 -19.82 -5.09
CA ASP A 213 -20.97 -19.37 -5.24
C ASP A 213 -21.50 -18.55 -4.04
N ALA A 214 -20.63 -17.77 -3.40
CA ALA A 214 -21.06 -16.79 -2.42
C ALA A 214 -21.71 -15.57 -3.12
N ASP A 215 -22.81 -15.07 -2.56
CA ASP A 215 -23.48 -13.86 -3.07
C ASP A 215 -22.58 -12.64 -2.86
N TRP A 216 -22.42 -11.82 -3.91
CA TRP A 216 -21.68 -10.56 -3.74
C TRP A 216 -22.58 -9.52 -3.08
N ALA A 217 -22.03 -8.82 -2.08
CA ALA A 217 -22.76 -7.78 -1.37
C ALA A 217 -23.18 -6.60 -2.26
N ILE A 218 -22.39 -6.35 -3.31
CA ILE A 218 -22.66 -5.35 -4.35
C ILE A 218 -21.99 -5.77 -5.65
N GLU A 219 -22.68 -5.58 -6.74
CA GLU A 219 -22.16 -5.68 -8.10
C GLU A 219 -22.61 -4.45 -8.89
N VAL A 220 -21.65 -3.73 -9.50
CA VAL A 220 -21.90 -2.51 -10.25
C VAL A 220 -21.33 -2.65 -11.66
N GLY A 221 -22.20 -2.48 -12.68
CA GLY A 221 -21.80 -2.54 -14.08
C GLY A 221 -21.08 -3.84 -14.44
N SER A 222 -19.93 -3.76 -15.07
CA SER A 222 -19.14 -4.90 -15.54
C SER A 222 -18.27 -5.52 -14.43
N GLY A 223 -18.87 -5.96 -13.32
CA GLY A 223 -18.21 -6.68 -12.24
C GLY A 223 -17.49 -5.77 -11.23
N GLY A 224 -17.96 -4.52 -11.07
CA GLY A 224 -17.48 -3.64 -10.00
C GLY A 224 -17.97 -4.09 -8.62
N THR A 225 -17.08 -4.28 -7.65
CA THR A 225 -17.44 -4.73 -6.30
C THR A 225 -16.60 -4.08 -5.22
N ARG A 226 -17.05 -4.20 -3.96
CA ARG A 226 -16.32 -3.77 -2.76
C ARG A 226 -15.91 -4.96 -1.94
N VAL A 227 -14.71 -4.90 -1.35
CA VAL A 227 -14.38 -5.80 -0.24
C VAL A 227 -15.27 -5.47 0.97
N GLN A 228 -15.74 -6.49 1.68
CA GLN A 228 -16.42 -6.31 2.96
C GLN A 228 -15.40 -6.49 4.09
N VAL A 229 -15.39 -5.57 5.05
CA VAL A 229 -14.52 -5.57 6.24
C VAL A 229 -15.41 -5.43 7.46
N MET A 230 -15.70 -6.56 8.10
CA MET A 230 -16.70 -6.65 9.17
C MET A 230 -16.02 -6.90 10.51
N SER A 231 -15.96 -5.88 11.38
CA SER A 231 -15.48 -6.06 12.75
C SER A 231 -16.49 -6.78 13.61
N GLN A 232 -15.99 -7.59 14.54
CA GLN A 232 -16.71 -8.33 15.57
C GLN A 232 -16.16 -7.97 16.95
N ALA A 233 -16.64 -8.64 18.02
CA ALA A 233 -16.21 -8.37 19.39
C ALA A 233 -14.69 -8.56 19.60
N ALA A 234 -14.08 -9.57 18.95
CA ALA A 234 -12.69 -9.96 19.16
C ALA A 234 -11.82 -10.00 17.90
N GLY A 235 -12.37 -9.63 16.75
CA GLY A 235 -11.64 -9.72 15.48
C GLY A 235 -12.42 -9.11 14.34
N TRP A 236 -12.02 -9.39 13.10
CA TRP A 236 -12.72 -8.91 11.93
C TRP A 236 -12.62 -9.89 10.75
N ILE A 237 -13.60 -9.83 9.87
CA ILE A 237 -13.70 -10.68 8.69
C ILE A 237 -13.44 -9.84 7.44
N TRP A 238 -12.63 -10.36 6.51
CA TRP A 238 -12.65 -9.93 5.12
C TRP A 238 -13.52 -10.85 4.27
N PHE A 239 -14.18 -10.26 3.27
CA PHE A 239 -14.92 -10.98 2.24
C PHE A 239 -14.57 -10.34 0.89
N ILE A 240 -13.86 -11.08 0.04
CA ILE A 240 -13.26 -10.60 -1.20
C ILE A 240 -13.70 -11.47 -2.37
N PRO A 241 -14.64 -11.02 -3.23
CA PRO A 241 -14.94 -11.70 -4.49
C PRO A 241 -13.72 -11.73 -5.42
N LEU A 242 -13.30 -12.90 -5.87
CA LEU A 242 -12.10 -13.09 -6.72
C LEU A 242 -12.43 -13.43 -8.15
N GLY A 243 -13.63 -13.86 -8.42
CA GLY A 243 -14.09 -14.29 -9.74
C GLY A 243 -15.59 -14.54 -9.71
N PRO A 244 -16.15 -15.07 -10.80
CA PRO A 244 -17.60 -15.25 -10.91
C PRO A 244 -18.16 -16.15 -9.82
N THR A 245 -17.41 -17.14 -9.35
CA THR A 245 -17.86 -18.08 -8.31
C THR A 245 -16.99 -18.03 -7.04
N ARG A 246 -15.69 -17.74 -7.17
CA ARG A 246 -14.73 -17.83 -6.08
C ARG A 246 -14.69 -16.57 -5.22
N THR A 247 -14.77 -16.76 -3.90
CA THR A 247 -14.66 -15.68 -2.90
C THR A 247 -13.65 -16.09 -1.82
N SER A 248 -12.74 -15.17 -1.46
CA SER A 248 -11.85 -15.33 -0.31
C SER A 248 -12.54 -14.77 0.93
N ILE A 249 -12.62 -15.58 1.99
CA ILE A 249 -13.17 -15.17 3.27
C ILE A 249 -12.15 -15.50 4.36
N GLY A 250 -11.82 -14.54 5.20
CA GLY A 250 -10.91 -14.81 6.31
C GLY A 250 -11.24 -14.02 7.56
N TYR A 251 -10.79 -14.53 8.67
CA TYR A 251 -10.96 -13.98 10.00
C TYR A 251 -9.61 -13.63 10.61
N VAL A 252 -9.48 -12.40 11.08
CA VAL A 252 -8.27 -11.88 11.75
C VAL A 252 -8.58 -11.65 13.22
N VAL A 253 -7.73 -12.18 14.10
CA VAL A 253 -7.90 -12.10 15.54
C VAL A 253 -6.55 -11.97 16.23
N PRO A 254 -6.42 -11.25 17.37
CA PRO A 254 -5.18 -11.22 18.13
C PRO A 254 -4.74 -12.62 18.56
N ALA A 255 -3.45 -12.92 18.34
CA ALA A 255 -2.88 -14.25 18.60
C ALA A 255 -3.09 -14.72 20.06
N ASP A 256 -2.96 -13.79 21.01
CA ASP A 256 -3.16 -14.10 22.43
C ASP A 256 -4.62 -14.31 22.80
N HIS A 257 -5.56 -13.65 22.10
CA HIS A 257 -6.98 -13.92 22.25
C HIS A 257 -7.31 -15.32 21.72
N TYR A 258 -6.89 -15.65 20.51
CA TYR A 258 -7.09 -16.98 19.92
C TYR A 258 -6.53 -18.10 20.80
N LYS A 259 -5.33 -17.95 21.34
CA LYS A 259 -4.73 -18.92 22.27
C LYS A 259 -5.59 -19.18 23.52
N LYS A 260 -6.25 -18.13 24.04
CA LYS A 260 -7.13 -18.25 25.22
C LYS A 260 -8.43 -18.99 24.92
N LEU A 261 -8.92 -18.95 23.68
CA LEU A 261 -10.14 -19.67 23.29
C LEU A 261 -9.95 -21.17 23.35
N GLY A 262 -8.75 -21.70 23.04
CA GLY A 262 -8.44 -23.12 23.12
C GLY A 262 -9.22 -24.01 22.13
N VAL A 263 -9.68 -23.41 21.01
CA VAL A 263 -10.44 -24.10 19.96
C VAL A 263 -9.55 -24.35 18.73
N SER A 264 -10.01 -25.22 17.82
CA SER A 264 -9.32 -25.44 16.54
C SER A 264 -9.39 -24.20 15.65
N VAL A 265 -8.50 -24.14 14.63
CA VAL A 265 -8.52 -23.09 13.60
C VAL A 265 -9.85 -23.08 12.86
N GLU A 266 -10.31 -24.27 12.48
CA GLU A 266 -11.57 -24.49 11.75
C GLU A 266 -12.78 -24.04 12.57
N ASP A 267 -12.85 -24.40 13.85
CA ASP A 267 -13.95 -24.00 14.73
C ASP A 267 -13.98 -22.49 14.92
N CYS A 268 -12.81 -21.87 15.20
CA CYS A 268 -12.68 -20.43 15.36
C CYS A 268 -13.13 -19.67 14.10
N TYR A 269 -12.69 -20.11 12.92
CA TYR A 269 -13.03 -19.54 11.64
C TYR A 269 -14.53 -19.63 11.32
N HIS A 270 -15.09 -20.85 11.41
CA HIS A 270 -16.51 -21.05 11.08
C HIS A 270 -17.45 -20.42 12.12
N GLU A 271 -17.04 -20.33 13.38
CA GLU A 271 -17.81 -19.61 14.40
C GLU A 271 -17.86 -18.11 14.10
N ALA A 272 -16.73 -17.50 13.70
CA ALA A 272 -16.68 -16.09 13.32
C ALA A 272 -17.62 -15.80 12.15
N ILE A 273 -17.68 -16.66 11.12
CA ILE A 273 -18.59 -16.49 9.97
C ILE A 273 -20.06 -16.62 10.41
N ARG A 274 -20.40 -17.65 11.23
CA ARG A 274 -21.77 -17.84 11.70
C ARG A 274 -22.28 -16.71 12.59
N ASN A 275 -21.41 -16.08 13.35
CA ASN A 275 -21.74 -14.99 14.26
C ASN A 275 -21.82 -13.62 13.57
N ASP A 276 -21.57 -13.53 12.28
CA ASP A 276 -21.72 -12.32 11.49
C ASP A 276 -22.95 -12.41 10.57
N ASP A 277 -24.02 -11.67 10.92
CA ASP A 277 -25.28 -11.74 10.18
C ASP A 277 -25.12 -11.42 8.69
N ARG A 278 -24.23 -10.46 8.34
CA ARG A 278 -23.98 -10.08 6.96
C ARG A 278 -23.23 -11.15 6.20
N ILE A 279 -22.12 -11.63 6.75
CA ILE A 279 -21.30 -12.64 6.08
C ILE A 279 -22.06 -13.97 5.99
N SER A 280 -22.74 -14.37 7.06
CA SER A 280 -23.55 -15.60 7.05
C SER A 280 -24.68 -15.54 6.02
N ALA A 281 -25.28 -14.36 5.77
CA ALA A 281 -26.26 -14.18 4.72
C ALA A 281 -25.65 -14.34 3.31
N LEU A 282 -24.45 -13.75 3.07
CA LEU A 282 -23.75 -13.84 1.78
C LEU A 282 -23.28 -15.24 1.43
N VAL A 283 -22.95 -16.06 2.44
CA VAL A 283 -22.48 -17.44 2.24
C VAL A 283 -23.57 -18.49 2.40
N LYS A 284 -24.84 -18.10 2.53
CA LYS A 284 -25.95 -19.02 2.82
C LYS A 284 -26.05 -20.20 1.84
N ASN A 285 -25.79 -19.94 0.56
CA ASN A 285 -25.85 -20.93 -0.51
C ASN A 285 -24.46 -21.36 -1.00
N ALA A 286 -23.41 -20.78 -0.45
CA ALA A 286 -22.05 -21.01 -0.87
C ALA A 286 -21.46 -22.31 -0.29
N THR A 287 -20.45 -22.82 -0.96
CA THR A 287 -19.72 -24.03 -0.54
C THR A 287 -18.28 -23.68 -0.21
N PRO A 288 -17.80 -23.90 1.03
CA PRO A 288 -16.38 -23.72 1.34
C PRO A 288 -15.53 -24.81 0.68
N ARG A 289 -14.30 -24.51 0.34
CA ARG A 289 -13.32 -25.52 -0.12
C ARG A 289 -13.03 -26.53 0.99
N GLY A 290 -13.18 -26.14 2.26
CA GLY A 290 -12.99 -27.00 3.41
C GLY A 290 -11.53 -27.21 3.79
N MET A 291 -10.67 -26.25 3.44
CA MET A 291 -9.25 -26.22 3.80
C MET A 291 -8.92 -24.87 4.42
N VAL A 292 -9.18 -24.72 5.72
CA VAL A 292 -8.88 -23.49 6.43
C VAL A 292 -7.36 -23.35 6.59
N GLU A 293 -6.81 -22.35 5.96
CA GLU A 293 -5.39 -21.98 6.06
C GLU A 293 -5.16 -20.99 7.19
N ALA A 294 -3.93 -20.89 7.68
CA ALA A 294 -3.57 -20.01 8.77
C ALA A 294 -2.21 -19.33 8.54
N THR A 295 -2.10 -18.08 8.96
CA THR A 295 -0.82 -17.38 9.05
C THR A 295 -0.75 -16.53 10.32
N LYS A 296 0.47 -16.16 10.73
CA LYS A 296 0.72 -15.44 11.98
C LYS A 296 1.87 -14.44 11.82
N ASP A 297 1.96 -13.51 12.77
CA ASP A 297 3.08 -12.60 12.97
C ASP A 297 3.37 -11.71 11.76
N TRP A 298 2.40 -10.84 11.42
CA TRP A 298 2.44 -10.09 10.18
C TRP A 298 3.22 -8.77 10.23
N SER A 299 3.05 -7.98 11.29
CA SER A 299 3.63 -6.63 11.32
C SER A 299 5.08 -6.62 11.81
N PHE A 300 5.99 -6.33 10.92
CA PHE A 300 7.41 -6.16 11.26
C PHE A 300 8.12 -5.23 10.28
N THR A 301 9.28 -4.73 10.68
CA THR A 301 10.24 -4.06 9.81
C THR A 301 11.62 -4.68 9.93
N SER A 302 12.37 -4.68 8.84
CA SER A 302 13.79 -5.04 8.83
C SER A 302 14.65 -3.87 9.30
N SER A 303 15.81 -4.15 9.88
CA SER A 303 16.77 -3.12 10.32
C SER A 303 17.41 -2.38 9.14
N ARG A 304 17.46 -3.00 7.95
CA ARG A 304 17.95 -2.44 6.68
C ARG A 304 17.33 -3.16 5.48
N GLY A 305 17.33 -2.52 4.31
CA GLY A 305 16.76 -3.07 3.09
C GLY A 305 17.78 -3.49 2.04
N HIS A 306 19.09 -3.30 2.27
CA HIS A 306 20.15 -3.65 1.33
C HIS A 306 21.48 -3.93 2.03
N GLY A 307 22.41 -4.46 1.27
CA GLY A 307 23.83 -4.56 1.58
C GLY A 307 24.70 -4.22 0.38
N GLU A 308 25.89 -4.82 0.31
CA GLU A 308 26.86 -4.45 -0.72
C GLU A 308 26.30 -4.67 -2.14
N ASN A 309 25.73 -5.85 -2.42
CA ASN A 309 25.19 -6.21 -3.73
C ASN A 309 23.84 -6.96 -3.65
N TRP A 310 23.10 -6.76 -2.58
CA TRP A 310 21.80 -7.41 -2.39
C TRP A 310 20.76 -6.44 -1.85
N PHE A 311 19.47 -6.76 -2.10
CA PHE A 311 18.31 -5.95 -1.76
C PHE A 311 17.16 -6.81 -1.24
N LEU A 312 16.35 -6.23 -0.34
CA LEU A 312 15.08 -6.78 0.10
C LEU A 312 13.93 -6.00 -0.54
N VAL A 313 12.86 -6.69 -0.94
CA VAL A 313 11.67 -6.07 -1.53
C VAL A 313 10.39 -6.82 -1.16
N GLY A 314 9.27 -6.10 -1.08
CA GLY A 314 7.99 -6.68 -0.65
C GLY A 314 8.03 -7.13 0.79
N GLU A 315 7.44 -8.28 1.12
CA GLU A 315 7.38 -8.78 2.49
C GLU A 315 8.74 -9.23 3.05
N SER A 316 9.76 -9.37 2.23
CA SER A 316 11.09 -9.67 2.75
C SER A 316 11.69 -8.51 3.55
N ILE A 317 11.34 -7.26 3.23
CA ILE A 317 11.83 -6.07 3.96
C ILE A 317 10.94 -5.69 5.13
N GLY A 318 9.64 -6.01 5.07
CA GLY A 318 8.70 -5.69 6.13
C GLY A 318 7.25 -5.82 5.67
N PHE A 319 6.36 -5.89 6.61
CA PHE A 319 4.93 -6.00 6.36
C PHE A 319 4.12 -5.22 7.41
N ALA A 320 2.97 -4.72 6.98
CA ALA A 320 1.94 -4.15 7.85
C ALA A 320 0.75 -5.12 7.97
N ASP A 321 -0.24 -4.75 8.75
CA ASP A 321 -1.49 -5.51 8.91
C ASP A 321 -2.33 -5.50 7.60
N PRO A 322 -3.08 -6.57 7.29
CA PRO A 322 -3.87 -6.68 6.07
C PRO A 322 -5.09 -5.74 6.01
N ILE A 323 -5.48 -5.12 7.11
CA ILE A 323 -6.69 -4.29 7.23
C ILE A 323 -6.81 -3.21 6.13
N LEU A 324 -5.69 -2.73 5.62
CA LEU A 324 -5.63 -1.68 4.60
C LEU A 324 -5.32 -2.21 3.21
N ALA A 325 -5.28 -3.53 3.01
CA ALA A 325 -4.89 -4.17 1.74
C ALA A 325 -3.52 -3.67 1.21
N ALA A 326 -2.57 -3.43 2.11
CA ALA A 326 -1.31 -2.77 1.79
C ALA A 326 -0.25 -3.70 1.17
N GLY A 327 -0.32 -5.02 1.40
CA GLY A 327 0.75 -5.96 1.07
C GLY A 327 1.18 -5.91 -0.40
N MET A 328 0.25 -6.08 -1.34
CA MET A 328 0.58 -5.98 -2.77
C MET A 328 1.03 -4.59 -3.19
N THR A 329 0.46 -3.53 -2.62
CA THR A 329 0.88 -2.15 -2.91
C THR A 329 2.33 -1.92 -2.49
N LEU A 330 2.72 -2.38 -1.30
CA LEU A 330 4.10 -2.32 -0.82
C LEU A 330 5.04 -3.13 -1.72
N ALA A 331 4.60 -4.33 -2.15
CA ALA A 331 5.36 -5.21 -3.02
C ALA A 331 5.62 -4.57 -4.40
N HIS A 332 4.57 -4.14 -5.09
CA HIS A 332 4.68 -3.53 -6.42
C HIS A 332 5.45 -2.21 -6.41
N THR A 333 5.14 -1.33 -5.45
CA THR A 333 5.82 -0.03 -5.36
C THR A 333 7.30 -0.20 -5.02
N GLY A 334 7.63 -1.06 -4.03
CA GLY A 334 9.03 -1.34 -3.70
C GLY A 334 9.79 -2.00 -4.84
N ALA A 335 9.15 -2.92 -5.57
CA ALA A 335 9.73 -3.58 -6.74
C ALA A 335 10.01 -2.60 -7.88
N ARG A 336 9.08 -1.67 -8.13
CA ARG A 336 9.26 -0.61 -9.10
C ARG A 336 10.47 0.27 -8.76
N GLU A 337 10.54 0.76 -7.53
CA GLU A 337 11.65 1.60 -7.06
C GLU A 337 13.00 0.84 -7.11
N LEU A 338 12.99 -0.45 -6.75
CA LEU A 338 14.17 -1.33 -6.85
C LEU A 338 14.62 -1.52 -8.30
N ALA A 339 13.68 -1.77 -9.23
CA ALA A 339 14.02 -1.92 -10.65
C ALA A 339 14.72 -0.68 -11.19
N TYR A 340 14.22 0.52 -10.89
CA TYR A 340 14.87 1.77 -11.26
C TYR A 340 16.25 1.95 -10.61
N THR A 341 16.37 1.58 -9.34
CA THR A 341 17.66 1.61 -8.62
C THR A 341 18.68 0.67 -9.29
N LEU A 342 18.26 -0.53 -9.66
CA LEU A 342 19.12 -1.49 -10.35
C LEU A 342 19.49 -1.04 -11.76
N LEU A 343 18.59 -0.35 -12.49
CA LEU A 343 18.90 0.24 -13.81
C LEU A 343 20.06 1.23 -13.69
N GLU A 344 20.03 2.13 -12.73
CA GLU A 344 21.10 3.10 -12.47
C GLU A 344 22.40 2.39 -12.01
N LEU A 345 22.32 1.41 -11.13
CA LEU A 345 23.47 0.65 -10.63
C LEU A 345 24.13 -0.25 -11.69
N LEU A 346 23.39 -0.67 -12.71
CA LEU A 346 23.89 -1.46 -13.83
C LEU A 346 24.48 -0.58 -14.94
N ASP A 347 24.26 0.74 -14.91
CA ASP A 347 24.86 1.68 -15.85
C ASP A 347 26.28 2.03 -15.39
N PRO A 348 27.33 1.78 -16.21
CA PRO A 348 28.72 2.04 -15.82
C PRO A 348 29.01 3.53 -15.55
N ASP A 349 28.24 4.43 -16.17
CA ASP A 349 28.48 5.88 -16.07
C ASP A 349 27.82 6.51 -14.85
N GLU A 350 26.78 5.88 -14.27
CA GLU A 350 25.97 6.39 -13.15
C GLU A 350 26.44 5.89 -11.77
N SER A 351 27.40 4.97 -11.70
CA SER A 351 27.83 4.27 -10.46
C SER A 351 28.44 5.17 -9.36
N LYS A 352 28.59 6.48 -9.59
CA LYS A 352 29.24 7.41 -8.65
C LYS A 352 28.48 7.63 -7.34
N ASP A 353 27.18 7.34 -7.31
CA ASP A 353 26.30 7.58 -6.15
C ASP A 353 25.55 6.32 -5.68
N ALA A 354 26.19 5.15 -5.83
CA ALA A 354 25.59 3.86 -5.51
C ALA A 354 25.05 3.78 -4.07
N ASP A 355 25.75 4.36 -3.11
CA ASP A 355 25.32 4.35 -1.69
C ASP A 355 24.06 5.20 -1.51
N TRP A 356 23.99 6.38 -2.12
CA TRP A 356 22.79 7.22 -2.06
C TRP A 356 21.58 6.53 -2.69
N LEU A 357 21.74 5.83 -3.81
CA LEU A 357 20.68 5.08 -4.47
C LEU A 357 20.13 3.97 -3.56
N LYS A 358 21.02 3.16 -2.99
CA LYS A 358 20.67 2.05 -2.10
C LYS A 358 20.02 2.53 -0.81
N ASP A 359 20.62 3.54 -0.17
CA ASP A 359 20.12 4.11 1.07
C ASP A 359 18.75 4.77 0.87
N SER A 360 18.57 5.55 -0.21
CA SER A 360 17.29 6.19 -0.54
C SER A 360 16.18 5.18 -0.77
N LEU A 361 16.46 4.08 -1.49
CA LEU A 361 15.53 2.99 -1.70
C LEU A 361 15.12 2.32 -0.38
N SER A 362 16.11 1.93 0.42
CA SER A 362 15.89 1.26 1.71
C SER A 362 15.08 2.15 2.66
N GLU A 363 15.46 3.42 2.77
CA GLU A 363 14.76 4.40 3.61
C GLU A 363 13.31 4.61 3.14
N SER A 364 13.08 4.73 1.84
CA SER A 364 11.74 4.90 1.26
C SER A 364 10.84 3.70 1.57
N GLN A 365 11.31 2.47 1.33
CA GLN A 365 10.54 1.26 1.59
C GLN A 365 10.23 1.09 3.09
N LEU A 366 11.23 1.18 3.97
CA LEU A 366 11.06 1.03 5.41
C LEU A 366 10.14 2.10 5.99
N ARG A 367 10.25 3.35 5.54
CA ARG A 367 9.36 4.44 5.93
C ARG A 367 7.91 4.11 5.54
N ARG A 368 7.68 3.64 4.32
CA ARG A 368 6.34 3.27 3.83
C ARG A 368 5.72 2.13 4.66
N VAL A 369 6.48 1.08 4.95
CA VAL A 369 6.02 0.00 5.84
C VAL A 369 5.63 0.56 7.21
N LYS A 370 6.48 1.38 7.84
CA LYS A 370 6.20 1.99 9.15
C LYS A 370 4.96 2.88 9.12
N GLN A 371 4.74 3.64 8.06
CA GLN A 371 3.54 4.47 7.89
C GLN A 371 2.28 3.61 7.85
N HIS A 372 2.28 2.49 7.13
CA HIS A 372 1.14 1.58 7.08
C HIS A 372 0.89 0.89 8.42
N ILE A 373 1.94 0.48 9.14
CA ILE A 373 1.81 -0.08 10.49
C ILE A 373 1.16 0.95 11.44
N ARG A 374 1.64 2.20 11.42
CA ARG A 374 1.07 3.28 12.24
C ARG A 374 -0.39 3.57 11.90
N PHE A 375 -0.75 3.48 10.63
CA PHE A 375 -2.13 3.67 10.20
C PHE A 375 -3.01 2.48 10.64
N ALA A 376 -2.51 1.26 10.57
CA ALA A 376 -3.19 0.09 11.12
C ALA A 376 -3.41 0.22 12.64
N ASP A 377 -2.39 0.61 13.40
CA ASP A 377 -2.51 0.88 14.84
C ASP A 377 -3.66 1.86 15.15
N PHE A 378 -3.73 2.97 14.41
CA PHE A 378 -4.81 3.94 14.56
C PHE A 378 -6.18 3.33 14.24
N TRP A 379 -6.25 2.55 13.16
CA TRP A 379 -7.47 1.89 12.70
C TRP A 379 -8.02 0.95 13.78
N TYR A 380 -7.18 0.09 14.33
CA TYR A 380 -7.55 -0.83 15.41
C TYR A 380 -7.90 -0.08 16.70
N ALA A 381 -7.08 0.87 17.12
CA ALA A 381 -7.30 1.64 18.34
C ALA A 381 -8.60 2.48 18.30
N SER A 382 -9.09 2.82 17.12
CA SER A 382 -10.32 3.60 16.92
C SER A 382 -11.57 2.75 16.85
N ASN A 383 -11.46 1.41 16.86
CA ASN A 383 -12.60 0.52 16.65
C ASN A 383 -13.40 0.25 17.93
N GLY A 384 -14.58 0.83 18.04
CA GLY A 384 -15.50 0.63 19.17
C GLY A 384 -16.26 -0.70 19.14
N GLN A 385 -16.18 -1.46 18.02
CA GLN A 385 -16.83 -2.76 17.88
C GLN A 385 -16.04 -3.89 18.57
N PHE A 386 -14.77 -3.66 18.90
CA PHE A 386 -13.90 -4.62 19.59
C PHE A 386 -14.22 -4.66 21.10
N THR A 387 -15.42 -5.10 21.48
CA THR A 387 -15.88 -5.10 22.88
C THR A 387 -15.01 -5.98 23.78
N ASP A 388 -14.49 -7.09 23.26
CA ASP A 388 -13.65 -8.04 24.01
C ASP A 388 -12.15 -7.68 23.95
N LEU A 389 -11.79 -6.65 23.16
CA LEU A 389 -10.42 -6.21 22.94
C LEU A 389 -10.18 -4.75 23.39
N GLN A 390 -11.05 -4.17 24.22
CA GLN A 390 -10.93 -2.76 24.62
C GLN A 390 -9.58 -2.44 25.27
N ASP A 391 -9.11 -3.30 26.18
CA ASP A 391 -7.81 -3.13 26.84
C ASP A 391 -6.66 -3.24 25.84
N HIS A 392 -6.74 -4.17 24.90
CA HIS A 392 -5.76 -4.33 23.83
C HIS A 392 -5.69 -3.09 22.92
N CYS A 393 -6.84 -2.58 22.48
CA CYS A 393 -6.91 -1.34 21.70
C CYS A 393 -6.37 -0.13 22.47
N ALA A 394 -6.67 -0.03 23.76
CA ALA A 394 -6.14 1.03 24.63
C ALA A 394 -4.61 0.93 24.80
N GLU A 395 -4.07 -0.29 24.86
CA GLU A 395 -2.63 -0.53 24.91
C GLU A 395 -1.94 -0.10 23.61
N ILE A 396 -2.48 -0.48 22.44
CA ILE A 396 -2.00 -0.03 21.13
C ILE A 396 -2.00 1.50 21.06
N ALA A 397 -3.11 2.16 21.43
CA ALA A 397 -3.22 3.60 21.42
C ALA A 397 -2.15 4.28 22.31
N ARG A 398 -1.91 3.72 23.51
CA ARG A 398 -0.93 4.24 24.46
C ARG A 398 0.50 4.11 23.92
N GLU A 399 0.88 2.96 23.40
CA GLU A 399 2.24 2.69 22.92
C GLU A 399 2.55 3.43 21.63
N SER A 400 1.59 3.51 20.71
CA SER A 400 1.71 4.29 19.48
C SER A 400 1.69 5.81 19.72
N GLY A 401 1.44 6.25 20.96
CA GLY A 401 1.33 7.67 21.31
C GLY A 401 0.07 8.34 20.76
N ILE A 402 -0.94 7.55 20.38
CA ILE A 402 -2.21 8.04 19.84
C ILE A 402 -3.06 8.60 20.99
N LYS A 403 -3.22 9.92 20.99
CA LYS A 403 -4.26 10.55 21.81
C LYS A 403 -5.55 10.51 21.01
N MET A 404 -6.58 9.86 21.55
CA MET A 404 -7.87 9.62 20.88
C MET A 404 -8.73 10.89 20.71
N SER A 405 -8.13 12.06 20.45
CA SER A 405 -8.82 13.21 19.93
C SER A 405 -8.66 13.27 18.41
N PRO A 406 -9.68 13.74 17.64
CA PRO A 406 -9.56 13.84 16.18
C PRO A 406 -8.35 14.65 15.72
N GLU A 407 -8.05 15.75 16.40
CA GLU A 407 -6.92 16.61 16.09
C GLU A 407 -5.57 15.92 16.38
N ALA A 408 -5.51 15.12 17.44
CA ALA A 408 -4.30 14.38 17.78
C ALA A 408 -4.08 13.19 16.83
N ALA A 409 -5.14 12.45 16.51
CA ALA A 409 -5.11 11.38 15.52
C ALA A 409 -4.72 11.92 14.14
N TRP A 410 -5.31 13.04 13.75
CA TRP A 410 -5.00 13.75 12.52
C TRP A 410 -3.53 14.18 12.45
N ARG A 411 -3.01 14.88 13.45
CA ARG A 411 -1.59 15.29 13.50
C ARG A 411 -0.65 14.11 13.46
N TRP A 412 -1.02 13.03 14.13
CA TRP A 412 -0.20 11.83 14.18
C TRP A 412 -0.14 11.12 12.82
N LEU A 413 -1.27 11.00 12.12
CA LEU A 413 -1.32 10.50 10.74
C LEU A 413 -0.56 11.43 9.79
N ALA A 414 -0.64 12.75 9.98
CA ALA A 414 0.06 13.76 9.19
C ALA A 414 1.58 13.73 9.36
N GLN A 415 2.11 13.18 10.44
CA GLN A 415 3.56 13.10 10.66
C GLN A 415 4.22 12.11 9.69
N GLY A 416 4.45 12.55 8.46
CA GLY A 416 5.20 11.84 7.43
C GLY A 416 4.38 10.91 6.54
N GLY A 417 3.04 11.05 6.49
CA GLY A 417 2.18 10.18 5.72
C GLY A 417 1.49 10.80 4.51
N PHE A 418 1.45 12.13 4.43
CA PHE A 418 0.61 12.83 3.46
C PHE A 418 1.29 13.27 2.16
N THR A 419 2.59 13.12 2.06
CA THR A 419 3.29 13.47 0.83
C THR A 419 3.47 12.25 -0.04
N ASN A 420 2.71 12.17 -1.12
CA ASN A 420 3.03 11.24 -2.20
C ASN A 420 4.17 11.86 -3.03
N GLU A 421 5.33 11.23 -3.00
CA GLU A 421 6.54 11.68 -3.70
C GLU A 421 6.36 11.75 -5.23
N LYS A 422 5.37 11.05 -5.77
CA LYS A 422 5.05 11.01 -7.20
C LYS A 422 3.91 11.94 -7.62
N SER A 423 2.91 12.08 -6.79
CA SER A 423 1.80 12.96 -7.09
C SER A 423 2.10 14.30 -6.44
N GLU A 424 2.04 15.31 -7.18
CA GLU A 424 2.07 16.71 -6.78
C GLU A 424 0.96 17.06 -5.76
N THR A 425 0.38 16.05 -5.09
CA THR A 425 -0.77 16.16 -4.21
C THR A 425 -0.48 15.62 -2.82
N PRO A 426 -0.96 16.30 -1.76
CA PRO A 426 -0.97 15.75 -0.40
C PRO A 426 -1.89 14.53 -0.34
N ALA A 427 -1.34 13.37 -0.16
CA ALA A 427 -2.12 12.14 -0.07
C ALA A 427 -1.42 11.08 0.80
N LEU A 428 -2.19 10.27 1.51
CA LEU A 428 -1.72 9.03 2.12
C LEU A 428 -2.10 7.87 1.18
N GLY A 429 -1.12 7.33 0.48
CA GLY A 429 -1.41 6.33 -0.55
C GLY A 429 -2.30 6.90 -1.66
N THR A 430 -3.54 6.42 -1.77
CA THR A 430 -4.54 6.89 -2.74
C THR A 430 -5.57 7.87 -2.16
N CYS A 431 -5.54 8.10 -0.83
CA CYS A 431 -6.50 8.96 -0.14
C CYS A 431 -6.02 10.40 -0.13
N ASP A 432 -6.83 11.31 -0.62
CA ASP A 432 -6.60 12.73 -0.44
C ASP A 432 -6.92 13.20 1.00
N LEU A 433 -6.49 14.40 1.33
CA LEU A 433 -6.60 14.96 2.67
C LEU A 433 -8.06 15.10 3.15
N PRO A 434 -9.03 15.56 2.34
CA PRO A 434 -10.43 15.60 2.71
C PRO A 434 -11.01 14.24 3.06
N THR A 435 -10.74 13.24 2.25
CA THR A 435 -11.18 11.85 2.45
C THR A 435 -10.63 11.28 3.75
N LEU A 436 -9.36 11.51 4.04
CA LEU A 436 -8.75 11.03 5.28
C LEU A 436 -9.36 11.72 6.52
N LYS A 437 -9.67 13.03 6.46
CA LYS A 437 -10.40 13.71 7.54
C LYS A 437 -11.79 13.11 7.78
N GLN A 438 -12.47 12.73 6.74
CA GLN A 438 -13.79 12.11 6.81
C GLN A 438 -13.71 10.70 7.43
N VAL A 439 -12.72 9.90 7.05
CA VAL A 439 -12.45 8.61 7.67
C VAL A 439 -12.15 8.77 9.17
N VAL A 440 -11.30 9.72 9.56
CA VAL A 440 -11.02 10.00 10.98
C VAL A 440 -12.29 10.38 11.73
N TRP A 441 -13.19 11.15 11.11
CA TRP A 441 -14.48 11.46 11.73
C TRP A 441 -15.33 10.20 11.95
N LEU A 442 -15.48 9.33 10.96
CA LEU A 442 -16.23 8.08 11.10
C LEU A 442 -15.66 7.18 12.21
N LEU A 443 -14.34 7.12 12.31
CA LEU A 443 -13.66 6.31 13.32
C LEU A 443 -13.78 6.89 14.73
N THR A 444 -13.87 8.20 14.89
CA THR A 444 -13.81 8.88 16.21
C THR A 444 -15.12 9.53 16.64
N ASP A 445 -16.11 9.61 15.75
CA ASP A 445 -17.38 10.36 15.92
C ASP A 445 -17.18 11.85 16.24
N LYS A 446 -16.06 12.42 15.86
CA LYS A 446 -15.72 13.81 16.11
C LYS A 446 -15.27 14.48 14.81
N LYS A 447 -16.01 15.52 14.40
CA LYS A 447 -15.63 16.37 13.26
C LYS A 447 -14.43 17.24 13.61
N GLY A 448 -13.26 16.92 13.07
CA GLY A 448 -12.08 17.79 13.12
C GLY A 448 -12.22 18.96 12.13
N ASP A 449 -11.97 20.18 12.58
CA ASP A 449 -11.85 21.31 11.65
C ASP A 449 -10.49 21.29 10.93
N TRP A 450 -10.41 22.06 9.84
CA TRP A 450 -9.14 22.34 9.20
C TRP A 450 -8.33 23.29 10.08
N GLU A 451 -7.06 22.96 10.33
CA GLU A 451 -6.14 23.86 11.06
C GLU A 451 -5.95 25.20 10.33
N LEU A 452 -6.05 25.16 9.01
CA LEU A 452 -6.02 26.35 8.16
C LEU A 452 -7.25 27.27 8.37
N ASN A 453 -8.37 26.74 8.90
CA ASN A 453 -9.62 27.46 9.04
C ASN A 453 -9.45 28.68 9.95
N TYR A 454 -9.92 29.85 9.50
CA TYR A 454 -9.78 31.15 10.17
C TYR A 454 -8.34 31.67 10.33
N LYS A 455 -7.30 30.93 9.93
CA LYS A 455 -5.94 31.43 9.90
C LYS A 455 -5.76 32.34 8.67
N ASN A 456 -5.10 33.46 8.86
CA ASN A 456 -4.95 34.46 7.79
C ASN A 456 -3.52 35.01 7.63
N VAL A 457 -2.60 34.56 8.47
CA VAL A 457 -1.17 34.80 8.36
C VAL A 457 -0.44 33.47 8.47
N LEU A 458 0.26 33.10 7.40
CA LEU A 458 0.98 31.85 7.25
C LEU A 458 2.47 32.14 7.05
N LYS A 459 3.33 31.59 7.88
CA LYS A 459 4.78 31.76 7.79
C LYS A 459 5.47 30.43 7.59
N LEU A 460 6.30 30.34 6.55
CA LEU A 460 7.16 29.20 6.33
C LEU A 460 8.08 28.98 7.54
N ASN A 461 8.22 27.75 7.97
CA ASN A 461 9.02 27.34 9.11
C ASN A 461 9.99 26.23 8.72
N LEU A 462 11.18 26.60 8.27
CA LEU A 462 12.26 25.67 7.94
C LEU A 462 13.28 25.51 9.08
N ARG A 463 12.96 25.97 10.29
CA ARG A 463 13.85 25.83 11.43
C ARG A 463 14.18 24.38 11.71
N ASN A 464 15.47 24.06 11.87
CA ASN A 464 16.01 22.71 12.06
C ASN A 464 15.68 21.74 10.91
N ALA A 465 15.38 22.24 9.73
CA ALA A 465 15.26 21.45 8.53
C ALA A 465 16.57 21.46 7.74
N GLU A 466 16.90 20.33 7.15
CA GLU A 466 18.04 20.14 6.26
C GLU A 466 17.54 19.99 4.82
N ARG A 467 18.25 20.60 3.87
CA ARG A 467 17.99 20.37 2.44
C ARG A 467 18.66 19.08 2.01
N LYS A 468 17.88 18.15 1.51
CA LYS A 468 18.34 16.83 0.99
C LYS A 468 17.79 16.61 -0.41
N GLN A 469 18.29 15.59 -1.09
CA GLN A 469 17.75 15.12 -2.35
C GLN A 469 16.88 13.88 -2.11
N MET A 470 15.81 13.74 -2.89
CA MET A 470 14.94 12.58 -2.94
C MET A 470 14.88 12.02 -4.36
N PRO A 471 14.73 10.69 -4.53
CA PRO A 471 14.56 10.10 -5.84
C PRO A 471 13.14 10.32 -6.36
N VAL A 472 13.03 10.66 -7.64
CA VAL A 472 11.79 10.64 -8.43
C VAL A 472 11.96 9.67 -9.58
N TYR A 473 11.10 8.65 -9.63
CA TYR A 473 11.20 7.52 -10.54
C TYR A 473 10.32 7.74 -11.77
N GLU A 474 10.93 7.95 -12.92
CA GLU A 474 10.20 8.30 -14.14
C GLU A 474 10.90 7.78 -15.40
N ASN A 475 10.15 7.09 -16.28
CA ASN A 475 10.61 6.62 -17.59
C ASN A 475 11.94 5.84 -17.57
N GLY A 476 12.11 4.94 -16.61
CA GLY A 476 13.30 4.10 -16.46
C GLY A 476 14.53 4.80 -15.87
N LYS A 477 14.38 6.04 -15.37
CA LYS A 477 15.47 6.84 -14.77
C LYS A 477 15.08 7.38 -13.39
N ILE A 478 16.09 7.64 -12.57
CA ILE A 478 15.93 8.32 -11.28
C ILE A 478 16.38 9.77 -11.45
N ARG A 479 15.41 10.69 -11.32
CA ARG A 479 15.68 12.12 -11.22
C ARG A 479 15.84 12.49 -9.74
N ARG A 480 16.78 13.37 -9.43
CA ARG A 480 16.99 13.88 -8.08
C ARG A 480 16.26 15.19 -7.90
N GLU A 481 15.43 15.26 -6.90
CA GLU A 481 14.74 16.48 -6.54
C GLU A 481 15.08 16.91 -5.12
N ASP A 482 15.07 18.21 -4.89
CA ASP A 482 15.32 18.74 -3.56
C ASP A 482 14.11 18.51 -2.65
N CYS A 483 14.37 18.28 -1.39
CA CYS A 483 13.37 18.25 -0.33
C CYS A 483 13.93 18.84 0.97
N TRP A 484 13.05 19.37 1.81
CA TRP A 484 13.39 19.70 3.18
C TRP A 484 13.07 18.52 4.10
N VAL A 485 14.01 18.17 4.97
CA VAL A 485 13.88 17.05 5.92
C VAL A 485 14.01 17.56 7.34
N ARG A 486 13.06 17.16 8.19
CA ARG A 486 13.08 17.47 9.63
C ARG A 486 12.59 16.24 10.42
N GLY A 487 13.52 15.50 10.99
CA GLY A 487 13.21 14.19 11.62
C GLY A 487 12.65 13.21 10.59
N GLN A 488 11.43 12.76 10.80
CA GLN A 488 10.75 11.84 9.89
C GLN A 488 9.98 12.55 8.75
N ASN A 489 9.79 13.87 8.88
CA ASN A 489 8.98 14.65 7.95
C ASN A 489 9.83 15.11 6.75
N ARG A 490 9.25 14.99 5.56
CA ARG A 490 9.83 15.49 4.30
C ARG A 490 8.86 16.46 3.63
N LEU A 491 9.37 17.58 3.17
CA LEU A 491 8.66 18.55 2.35
C LEU A 491 9.28 18.53 0.96
N PRO A 492 8.62 17.91 -0.04
CA PRO A 492 9.11 17.87 -1.41
C PRO A 492 9.15 19.28 -2.02
N MET A 493 10.17 19.56 -2.82
CA MET A 493 10.30 20.82 -3.55
C MET A 493 9.87 20.63 -5.01
N ASN A 494 8.69 20.00 -5.21
CA ASN A 494 8.06 19.81 -6.51
C ASN A 494 6.55 20.10 -6.44
N GLY A 495 5.88 20.12 -7.58
CA GLY A 495 4.45 20.30 -7.71
C GLY A 495 3.89 21.46 -6.89
N ILE A 496 2.72 21.25 -6.30
CA ILE A 496 2.02 22.27 -5.50
C ILE A 496 2.80 22.67 -4.25
N PHE A 497 3.59 21.77 -3.65
CA PHE A 497 4.39 22.10 -2.46
C PHE A 497 5.45 23.15 -2.79
N LYS A 498 6.15 23.00 -3.93
CA LYS A 498 7.13 24.00 -4.39
C LYS A 498 6.46 25.35 -4.62
N VAL A 499 5.33 25.38 -5.31
CA VAL A 499 4.57 26.60 -5.56
C VAL A 499 4.20 27.31 -4.26
N VAL A 500 3.68 26.55 -3.29
CA VAL A 500 3.31 27.08 -1.97
C VAL A 500 4.53 27.60 -1.20
N VAL A 501 5.65 26.86 -1.21
CA VAL A 501 6.89 27.29 -0.55
C VAL A 501 7.42 28.59 -1.18
N ASP A 502 7.55 28.64 -2.52
CA ASP A 502 8.04 29.82 -3.25
C ASP A 502 7.17 31.07 -2.94
N ILE A 503 5.85 30.90 -2.83
CA ILE A 503 4.95 32.00 -2.45
C ILE A 503 5.16 32.42 -0.99
N LEU A 504 5.27 31.46 -0.07
CA LEU A 504 5.41 31.71 1.37
C LEU A 504 6.77 32.34 1.76
N GLU A 505 7.78 32.24 0.90
CA GLU A 505 9.05 32.96 1.07
C GLU A 505 8.88 34.50 0.97
N HIS A 506 7.85 34.95 0.24
CA HIS A 506 7.65 36.38 -0.08
C HIS A 506 6.34 36.94 0.46
N GLU A 507 5.33 36.09 0.72
CA GLU A 507 4.02 36.51 1.18
C GLU A 507 3.53 35.65 2.34
N SER A 508 2.83 36.25 3.30
CA SER A 508 2.30 35.57 4.46
C SER A 508 0.78 35.70 4.62
N ARG A 509 0.13 36.56 3.87
CA ARG A 509 -1.31 36.82 3.96
C ARG A 509 -2.07 35.86 3.06
N ILE A 510 -3.02 35.15 3.61
CA ILE A 510 -3.75 34.10 2.90
C ILE A 510 -4.52 34.61 1.67
N ASP A 511 -5.10 35.82 1.74
CA ASP A 511 -5.81 36.44 0.62
C ASP A 511 -4.87 36.72 -0.58
N ARG A 512 -3.63 37.05 -0.32
CA ARG A 512 -2.62 37.25 -1.34
C ARG A 512 -2.02 35.94 -1.84
N ILE A 513 -1.77 35.01 -0.92
CA ILE A 513 -1.32 33.64 -1.27
C ILE A 513 -2.32 33.02 -2.25
N HIS A 514 -3.62 33.08 -1.94
CA HIS A 514 -4.68 32.59 -2.83
C HIS A 514 -4.60 33.22 -4.23
N LYS A 515 -4.43 34.54 -4.31
CA LYS A 515 -4.30 35.26 -5.58
C LYS A 515 -3.04 34.81 -6.36
N MET A 516 -1.90 34.67 -5.68
CA MET A 516 -0.64 34.25 -6.31
C MET A 516 -0.71 32.81 -6.83
N VAL A 517 -1.39 31.91 -6.13
CA VAL A 517 -1.64 30.54 -6.62
C VAL A 517 -2.47 30.57 -7.90
N LEU A 518 -3.55 31.37 -7.94
CA LEU A 518 -4.35 31.54 -9.17
C LEU A 518 -3.53 32.10 -10.32
N GLU A 519 -2.72 33.14 -10.06
CA GLU A 519 -1.86 33.75 -11.07
C GLU A 519 -0.81 32.77 -11.62
N TYR A 520 -0.22 31.95 -10.75
CA TYR A 520 0.75 30.94 -11.16
C TYR A 520 0.16 29.92 -12.16
N TYR A 521 -1.09 29.51 -11.98
CA TYR A 521 -1.76 28.55 -12.85
C TYR A 521 -2.58 29.19 -13.99
N GLY A 522 -2.41 30.49 -14.26
CA GLY A 522 -3.03 31.15 -15.42
C GLY A 522 -4.48 31.59 -15.23
N GLY A 523 -4.94 31.73 -13.98
CA GLY A 523 -6.28 32.23 -13.64
C GLY A 523 -7.26 31.20 -13.13
N PRO A 524 -8.53 31.56 -12.86
CA PRO A 524 -9.53 30.64 -12.36
C PRO A 524 -9.92 29.64 -13.46
N SER A 525 -9.21 28.53 -13.54
CA SER A 525 -9.65 27.37 -14.33
C SER A 525 -10.91 26.78 -13.69
N SER A 526 -11.83 26.31 -14.50
CA SER A 526 -13.16 25.83 -14.15
C SER A 526 -13.19 25.09 -12.80
N THR A 527 -14.07 25.53 -11.94
CA THR A 527 -14.27 25.07 -10.55
C THR A 527 -14.75 23.62 -10.40
N GLU A 528 -14.95 22.89 -11.48
CA GLU A 528 -15.61 21.57 -11.50
C GLU A 528 -14.69 20.37 -11.44
N SER A 529 -13.36 20.53 -11.51
CA SER A 529 -12.43 19.41 -11.39
C SER A 529 -11.98 19.24 -9.93
N HIS A 530 -12.02 18.03 -9.40
CA HIS A 530 -11.45 17.67 -8.10
C HIS A 530 -9.94 18.00 -7.98
N ARG A 531 -9.28 18.29 -9.08
CA ARG A 531 -7.87 18.70 -9.20
C ARG A 531 -7.67 20.21 -9.41
N SER A 532 -8.62 21.05 -9.03
CA SER A 532 -8.43 22.49 -9.08
C SER A 532 -7.15 22.90 -8.32
N PRO A 533 -6.26 23.73 -8.89
CA PRO A 533 -5.05 24.20 -8.23
C PRO A 533 -5.27 24.79 -6.84
N ILE A 534 -6.39 25.46 -6.64
CA ILE A 534 -6.76 26.01 -5.32
C ILE A 534 -7.07 24.90 -4.31
N LYS A 535 -7.79 23.85 -4.72
CA LYS A 535 -8.07 22.70 -3.82
C LYS A 535 -6.77 22.02 -3.43
N LEU A 536 -5.84 21.83 -4.37
CA LEU A 536 -4.52 21.27 -4.10
C LEU A 536 -3.69 22.16 -3.18
N ALA A 537 -3.70 23.48 -3.39
CA ALA A 537 -2.99 24.43 -2.53
C ALA A 537 -3.55 24.45 -1.10
N VAL A 538 -4.87 24.39 -0.93
CA VAL A 538 -5.52 24.29 0.38
C VAL A 538 -5.08 23.00 1.11
N GLN A 539 -5.05 21.87 0.41
CA GLN A 539 -4.59 20.62 0.98
C GLN A 539 -3.09 20.67 1.34
N ALA A 540 -2.25 21.24 0.49
CA ALA A 540 -0.82 21.41 0.75
C ALA A 540 -0.57 22.31 1.97
N LEU A 541 -1.26 23.44 2.07
CA LEU A 541 -1.20 24.35 3.22
C LEU A 541 -1.61 23.64 4.52
N GLU A 542 -2.71 22.90 4.49
CA GLU A 542 -3.19 22.13 5.65
C GLU A 542 -2.17 21.06 6.07
N ALA A 543 -1.64 20.26 5.13
CA ALA A 543 -0.60 19.28 5.41
C ALA A 543 0.65 19.94 6.01
N MET A 544 1.11 21.04 5.43
CA MET A 544 2.28 21.79 5.88
C MET A 544 2.09 22.41 7.28
N ILE A 545 0.87 22.83 7.63
CA ILE A 545 0.56 23.30 8.99
C ILE A 545 0.64 22.13 9.98
N ASN A 546 0.02 21.02 9.67
CA ASN A 546 -0.02 19.84 10.54
C ASN A 546 1.38 19.26 10.77
N GLU A 547 2.24 19.25 9.77
CA GLU A 547 3.64 18.81 9.87
C GLU A 547 4.57 19.89 10.44
N GLY A 548 4.06 21.09 10.73
CA GLY A 548 4.82 22.19 11.30
C GLY A 548 5.74 22.91 10.32
N TRP A 549 5.58 22.70 9.00
CA TRP A 549 6.27 23.47 7.97
C TRP A 549 5.73 24.89 7.83
N ILE A 550 4.54 25.14 8.34
CA ILE A 550 3.89 26.46 8.40
C ILE A 550 3.49 26.76 9.84
N ILE A 551 3.80 27.97 10.29
CA ILE A 551 3.23 28.57 11.51
C ILE A 551 2.05 29.43 11.09
N ALA A 552 0.83 29.00 11.41
CA ALA A 552 -0.40 29.70 11.08
C ALA A 552 -0.92 30.52 12.26
N LYS A 553 -1.32 31.76 12.01
CA LYS A 553 -1.81 32.71 13.03
C LYS A 553 -3.07 33.44 12.55
N ILE A 554 -3.78 34.05 13.50
CA ILE A 554 -4.93 34.91 13.27
C ILE A 554 -4.49 36.35 13.49
N ASP A 555 -4.59 37.20 12.46
CA ASP A 555 -4.51 38.66 12.59
C ASP A 555 -5.93 39.22 12.43
N LYS A 556 -6.40 39.94 13.44
CA LYS A 556 -7.76 40.53 13.46
C LYS A 556 -7.93 41.62 12.38
N LYS A 557 -6.83 42.17 11.87
CA LYS A 557 -6.83 43.24 10.86
C LYS A 557 -6.73 42.73 9.42
N ALA A 558 -6.43 41.46 9.23
CA ALA A 558 -6.31 40.84 7.91
C ALA A 558 -7.59 40.15 7.47
N SER A 559 -7.80 40.07 6.16
CA SER A 559 -8.91 39.33 5.55
C SER A 559 -8.92 37.88 6.02
N LYS A 560 -10.11 37.33 6.30
CA LYS A 560 -10.30 35.94 6.70
C LYS A 560 -10.78 35.15 5.49
N ILE A 561 -10.28 33.96 5.34
CA ILE A 561 -10.82 32.96 4.42
C ILE A 561 -11.51 31.91 5.28
N SER A 562 -12.77 31.62 4.99
CA SER A 562 -13.47 30.43 5.46
C SER A 562 -13.30 29.36 4.40
N ILE A 563 -12.74 28.23 4.80
CA ILE A 563 -12.71 27.06 3.93
C ILE A 563 -14.03 26.36 4.14
N ASN A 564 -14.84 26.29 3.08
CA ASN A 564 -16.04 25.47 3.12
C ASN A 564 -15.59 24.04 3.41
N ARG A 565 -16.20 23.42 4.41
CA ARG A 565 -16.03 21.99 4.64
C ARG A 565 -16.32 21.30 3.32
N PRO A 566 -15.50 20.35 2.86
CA PRO A 566 -15.93 19.50 1.77
C PRO A 566 -17.30 18.97 2.16
N GLU A 567 -18.31 19.24 1.35
CA GLU A 567 -19.59 18.55 1.46
C GLU A 567 -19.29 17.05 1.48
N GLU A 568 -20.19 16.27 2.08
CA GLU A 568 -20.05 14.81 2.17
C GLU A 568 -19.41 14.27 0.91
N ASN A 569 -18.21 13.78 1.05
CA ASN A 569 -17.38 13.47 -0.10
C ASN A 569 -18.01 12.28 -0.81
N ALA A 570 -18.08 12.29 -2.13
CA ALA A 570 -18.58 11.17 -2.94
C ALA A 570 -17.82 9.84 -2.69
N PHE A 571 -16.67 9.89 -2.02
CA PHE A 571 -15.83 8.73 -1.74
C PHE A 571 -16.11 8.03 -0.40
N VAL A 572 -16.73 8.72 0.56
CA VAL A 572 -17.08 8.14 1.87
C VAL A 572 -18.53 8.46 2.19
N HIS A 573 -19.37 7.46 2.32
CA HIS A 573 -20.80 7.61 2.58
C HIS A 573 -21.34 6.49 3.45
N LEU A 574 -22.38 6.80 4.22
CA LEU A 574 -23.16 5.81 4.94
C LEU A 574 -23.91 4.95 3.92
N ASN A 575 -24.03 3.67 4.24
CA ASN A 575 -24.70 2.72 3.34
C ASN A 575 -26.20 2.84 3.50
N HIS A 576 -26.82 3.76 2.76
CA HIS A 576 -28.28 3.92 2.73
C HIS A 576 -28.87 3.20 1.51
N ASP A 577 -29.75 2.25 1.77
CA ASP A 577 -30.90 1.79 0.96
C ASP A 577 -30.72 0.99 -0.36
N ASN A 578 -29.52 0.69 -0.86
CA ASN A 578 -29.39 -0.12 -2.08
C ASN A 578 -28.50 -1.38 -1.94
N ASP A 579 -28.19 -1.78 -0.72
CA ASP A 579 -27.46 -3.01 -0.45
C ASP A 579 -28.46 -4.17 -0.30
N PRO A 580 -28.47 -5.17 -1.20
CA PRO A 580 -29.37 -6.33 -1.08
C PRO A 580 -29.16 -7.14 0.20
N ALA A 581 -28.02 -6.97 0.89
CA ALA A 581 -27.73 -7.58 2.19
C ALA A 581 -28.01 -6.62 3.38
N ALA A 582 -28.47 -5.40 3.16
CA ALA A 582 -28.98 -4.57 4.24
C ALA A 582 -30.27 -5.19 4.80
N PRO A 583 -30.44 -5.29 6.14
CA PRO A 583 -31.71 -5.74 6.68
C PRO A 583 -32.80 -4.81 6.14
N LYS A 584 -33.76 -5.38 5.39
CA LYS A 584 -34.95 -4.64 4.96
C LYS A 584 -35.60 -4.08 6.21
N THR A 585 -35.60 -2.78 6.38
CA THR A 585 -36.43 -2.12 7.38
C THR A 585 -37.85 -2.57 7.11
N MET A 586 -38.40 -3.38 8.02
CA MET A 586 -39.84 -3.64 8.01
C MET A 586 -40.52 -2.29 8.30
N GLU A 587 -41.24 -1.77 7.29
CA GLU A 587 -42.28 -0.79 7.51
C GLU A 587 -43.39 -1.38 8.37
#